data_623682d80d9f0d9d6283e91f6ee2ef56
#
_entry.id   623682d80d9f0d9d6283e91f6ee2ef56
#
_cell.length_a   1.000
_cell.length_b   1.000
_cell.length_c   1.000
_cell.angle_alpha   90.00
_cell.angle_beta   90.00
_cell.angle_gamma   90.00
#
_symmetry.space_group_name_H-M   'P 1'
#
loop_
_entity.id
_entity.type
_entity.pdbx_description
1 polymer ?
#
loop_
_entity_poly.entity_id
_entity_poly.type
_entity_poly.pdbx_seq_one_letter_code
_entity_poly.pdbx_strand_id
1 'polypeptide(L)'
;MIEYFYFLRKVPLIGSLGRFILKKYDAICFRRRKRCFLSCGNEVLQKAKNALDSENVLFWLDYGTLLGAYREHDFIKHDFDLDIGLWLKDAEIAKKAMLKNGFELIRCFQIKNDERRVEYCFAYKGVSIDLFFYELEGNCTLGHFFTSIIGISKLNYPNKCGVCEVRFPYT
;
A
#
# COMPACT_ATOMS: atom_id res chain seq x y z
N MET A 1 15.52 6.10 -8.70
CA MET A 1 16.68 5.28 -8.22
C MET A 1 16.29 3.82 -7.97
N ILE A 2 15.11 3.53 -7.40
CA ILE A 2 14.61 2.15 -7.15
C ILE A 2 14.36 1.38 -8.46
N GLU A 3 13.84 2.02 -9.50
CA GLU A 3 13.58 1.40 -10.81
C GLU A 3 14.84 0.89 -11.52
N TYR A 4 15.95 1.60 -11.35
CA TYR A 4 17.23 1.21 -11.98
C TYR A 4 17.77 -0.12 -11.41
N PHE A 5 17.58 -0.37 -10.11
CA PHE A 5 18.01 -1.60 -9.45
C PHE A 5 17.18 -2.83 -9.83
N TYR A 6 15.91 -2.65 -10.16
CA TYR A 6 15.08 -3.75 -10.66
C TYR A 6 15.41 -4.15 -12.10
N PHE A 7 15.84 -3.19 -12.93
CA PHE A 7 16.33 -3.48 -14.28
C PHE A 7 17.58 -4.38 -14.22
N LEU A 8 18.47 -4.12 -13.27
CA LEU A 8 19.67 -4.92 -13.06
C LEU A 8 19.39 -6.40 -12.68
N ARG A 9 18.24 -6.70 -12.10
CA ARG A 9 17.80 -8.09 -11.83
C ARG A 9 17.58 -8.93 -13.09
N LYS A 10 17.29 -8.30 -14.22
CA LYS A 10 16.97 -8.96 -15.49
C LYS A 10 18.17 -9.11 -16.44
N VAL A 11 19.31 -8.53 -16.11
CA VAL A 11 20.50 -8.61 -16.96
C VAL A 11 21.26 -9.91 -16.67
N PRO A 12 21.36 -10.86 -17.62
CA PRO A 12 22.00 -12.16 -17.39
C PRO A 12 23.49 -12.07 -17.04
N LEU A 13 24.14 -10.96 -17.41
CA LEU A 13 25.58 -10.71 -17.20
C LEU A 13 25.94 -10.25 -15.78
N ILE A 14 24.96 -9.91 -14.93
CA ILE A 14 25.21 -9.59 -13.52
C ILE A 14 25.22 -10.92 -12.75
N GLY A 15 26.34 -11.58 -12.77
CA GLY A 15 26.55 -12.88 -12.14
C GLY A 15 26.23 -12.92 -10.63
N SER A 16 26.74 -13.92 -9.93
CA SER A 16 26.54 -14.16 -8.48
C SER A 16 26.76 -12.93 -7.60
N LEU A 17 27.72 -12.07 -7.96
CA LEU A 17 28.06 -10.84 -7.22
C LEU A 17 26.91 -9.82 -7.24
N GLY A 18 26.29 -9.59 -8.41
CA GLY A 18 25.16 -8.66 -8.53
C GLY A 18 23.94 -9.11 -7.72
N ARG A 19 23.62 -10.41 -7.74
CA ARG A 19 22.57 -10.99 -6.90
C ARG A 19 22.87 -10.87 -5.40
N PHE A 20 24.13 -11.02 -5.00
CA PHE A 20 24.55 -10.85 -3.63
C PHE A 20 24.42 -9.40 -3.16
N ILE A 21 24.81 -8.42 -3.98
CA ILE A 21 24.67 -6.99 -3.68
C ILE A 21 23.19 -6.63 -3.54
N LEU A 22 22.33 -7.11 -4.46
CA LEU A 22 20.90 -6.88 -4.39
C LEU A 22 20.26 -7.48 -3.13
N LYS A 23 20.63 -8.71 -2.74
CA LYS A 23 20.17 -9.33 -1.49
C LYS A 23 20.58 -8.51 -0.26
N LYS A 24 21.81 -8.00 -0.21
CA LYS A 24 22.25 -7.12 0.88
C LYS A 24 21.47 -5.82 0.93
N TYR A 25 21.24 -5.21 -0.23
CA TYR A 25 20.43 -4.00 -0.34
C TYR A 25 18.99 -4.23 0.14
N ASP A 26 18.33 -5.29 -0.34
CA ASP A 26 16.98 -5.67 0.09
C ASP A 26 16.92 -5.88 1.61
N ALA A 27 17.94 -6.55 2.19
CA ALA A 27 18.02 -6.77 3.63
C ALA A 27 18.21 -5.46 4.43
N ILE A 28 18.97 -4.50 3.90
CA ILE A 28 19.13 -3.19 4.52
C ILE A 28 17.82 -2.41 4.47
N CYS A 29 17.16 -2.39 3.32
CA CYS A 29 15.86 -1.74 3.15
C CYS A 29 14.80 -2.35 4.08
N PHE A 30 14.75 -3.67 4.17
CA PHE A 30 13.85 -4.39 5.07
C PHE A 30 14.10 -4.03 6.54
N ARG A 31 15.36 -4.04 6.99
CA ARG A 31 15.72 -3.65 8.35
C ARG A 31 15.37 -2.20 8.67
N ARG A 32 15.53 -1.31 7.69
CA ARG A 32 15.16 0.10 7.82
C ARG A 32 13.64 0.25 7.97
N ARG A 33 12.85 -0.37 7.09
CA ARG A 33 11.38 -0.36 7.17
C ARG A 33 10.91 -0.89 8.52
N LYS A 34 11.40 -2.07 8.93
CA LYS A 34 11.10 -2.66 10.24
C LYS A 34 11.38 -1.69 11.38
N ARG A 35 12.55 -1.03 11.38
CA ARG A 35 12.92 -0.07 12.43
C ARG A 35 11.97 1.13 12.46
N CYS A 36 11.68 1.72 11.30
CA CYS A 36 10.75 2.84 11.20
C CYS A 36 9.36 2.44 11.70
N PHE A 37 8.86 1.29 11.27
CA PHE A 37 7.55 0.80 11.66
C PHE A 37 7.45 0.57 13.17
N LEU A 38 8.41 -0.14 13.77
CA LEU A 38 8.43 -0.40 15.21
C LEU A 38 8.57 0.88 16.05
N SER A 39 9.19 1.93 15.51
CA SER A 39 9.39 3.19 16.26
C SER A 39 8.21 4.17 16.11
N CYS A 40 7.50 4.16 15.00
CA CYS A 40 6.49 5.18 14.72
C CYS A 40 5.22 4.69 13.99
N GLY A 41 5.01 3.37 13.86
CA GLY A 41 3.81 2.84 13.20
C GLY A 41 2.51 3.34 13.81
N ASN A 42 2.39 3.30 15.15
CA ASN A 42 1.24 3.84 15.88
C ASN A 42 1.06 5.35 15.65
N GLU A 43 2.15 6.11 15.68
CA GLU A 43 2.11 7.56 15.42
C GLU A 43 1.61 7.86 14.00
N VAL A 44 2.09 7.08 13.02
CA VAL A 44 1.70 7.24 11.62
C VAL A 44 0.22 6.90 11.41
N LEU A 45 -0.26 5.81 12.01
CA LEU A 45 -1.67 5.43 11.97
C LEU A 45 -2.56 6.51 12.61
N GLN A 46 -2.18 7.00 13.79
CA GLN A 46 -2.93 8.06 14.47
C GLN A 46 -2.94 9.37 13.68
N LYS A 47 -1.82 9.69 13.02
CA LYS A 47 -1.73 10.87 12.17
C LYS A 47 -2.61 10.73 10.92
N ALA A 48 -2.66 9.55 10.30
CA ALA A 48 -3.54 9.27 9.18
C ALA A 48 -5.01 9.38 9.61
N LYS A 49 -5.37 8.78 10.76
CA LYS A 49 -6.70 8.94 11.37
C LYS A 49 -7.07 10.41 11.51
N ASN A 50 -6.22 11.21 12.14
CA ASN A 50 -6.52 12.64 12.37
C ASN A 50 -6.67 13.42 11.04
N ALA A 51 -5.89 13.08 10.02
CA ALA A 51 -5.99 13.68 8.71
C ALA A 51 -7.35 13.38 8.05
N LEU A 52 -7.80 12.13 8.10
CA LEU A 52 -9.05 11.69 7.50
C LEU A 52 -10.26 12.20 8.29
N ASP A 53 -10.21 12.14 9.62
CA ASP A 53 -11.27 12.65 10.50
C ASP A 53 -11.51 14.16 10.29
N SER A 54 -10.43 14.94 10.05
CA SER A 54 -10.54 16.40 9.85
C SER A 54 -11.35 16.78 8.60
N GLU A 55 -11.46 15.88 7.65
CA GLU A 55 -12.25 16.04 6.42
C GLU A 55 -13.53 15.17 6.42
N ASN A 56 -13.89 14.57 7.58
CA ASN A 56 -15.03 13.66 7.77
C ASN A 56 -15.00 12.45 6.81
N VAL A 57 -13.82 11.94 6.50
CA VAL A 57 -13.64 10.74 5.67
C VAL A 57 -13.72 9.51 6.57
N LEU A 58 -14.71 8.67 6.33
CA LEU A 58 -14.85 7.39 7.02
C LEU A 58 -13.82 6.40 6.48
N PHE A 59 -13.11 5.74 7.40
CA PHE A 59 -12.15 4.68 7.08
C PHE A 59 -12.22 3.56 8.11
N TRP A 60 -11.62 2.43 7.77
CA TRP A 60 -11.47 1.27 8.66
C TRP A 60 -10.09 0.65 8.47
N LEU A 61 -9.65 -0.13 9.45
CA LEU A 61 -8.45 -0.96 9.29
C LEU A 61 -8.74 -2.07 8.29
N ASP A 62 -7.75 -2.41 7.46
CA ASP A 62 -7.91 -3.41 6.42
C ASP A 62 -6.75 -4.40 6.41
N TYR A 63 -6.86 -5.47 5.64
CA TYR A 63 -5.82 -6.49 5.42
C TYR A 63 -4.98 -6.83 6.66
N GLY A 64 -3.66 -6.67 6.56
CA GLY A 64 -2.70 -7.00 7.62
C GLY A 64 -2.91 -6.19 8.89
N THR A 65 -3.25 -4.92 8.76
CA THR A 65 -3.50 -4.04 9.90
C THR A 65 -4.76 -4.46 10.68
N LEU A 66 -5.86 -4.79 9.99
CA LEU A 66 -7.07 -5.31 10.62
C LEU A 66 -6.82 -6.67 11.28
N LEU A 67 -6.13 -7.57 10.57
CA LEU A 67 -5.85 -8.91 11.08
C LEU A 67 -5.00 -8.88 12.35
N GLY A 68 -4.00 -7.99 12.42
CA GLY A 68 -3.19 -7.78 13.60
C GLY A 68 -4.02 -7.23 14.77
N ALA A 69 -4.80 -6.19 14.53
CA ALA A 69 -5.68 -5.61 15.55
C ALA A 69 -6.68 -6.65 16.12
N TYR A 70 -7.25 -7.51 15.27
CA TYR A 70 -8.22 -8.52 15.69
C TYR A 70 -7.60 -9.68 16.46
N ARG A 71 -6.46 -10.24 15.97
CA ARG A 71 -5.88 -11.46 16.53
C ARG A 71 -4.85 -11.21 17.62
N GLU A 72 -4.03 -10.19 17.45
CA GLU A 72 -2.85 -9.93 18.28
C GLU A 72 -3.04 -8.73 19.20
N HIS A 73 -4.13 -7.95 19.01
CA HIS A 73 -4.37 -6.66 19.63
C HIS A 73 -3.20 -5.69 19.44
N ASP A 74 -2.45 -5.88 18.36
CA ASP A 74 -1.25 -5.16 17.95
C ASP A 74 -1.02 -5.37 16.46
N PHE A 75 0.05 -4.81 15.91
CA PHE A 75 0.50 -5.10 14.57
C PHE A 75 1.08 -6.51 14.42
N ILE A 76 0.92 -7.10 13.26
CA ILE A 76 1.55 -8.39 12.94
C ILE A 76 3.07 -8.24 12.94
N LYS A 77 3.79 -9.13 13.66
CA LYS A 77 5.26 -9.04 13.89
C LYS A 77 6.12 -8.99 12.62
N HIS A 78 5.60 -9.44 11.51
CA HIS A 78 6.33 -9.54 10.23
C HIS A 78 5.76 -8.63 9.14
N ASP A 79 4.77 -7.81 9.49
CA ASP A 79 4.15 -6.83 8.64
C ASP A 79 4.64 -5.43 9.02
N PHE A 80 5.08 -4.63 8.04
CA PHE A 80 5.71 -3.34 8.29
C PHE A 80 5.15 -2.24 7.38
N ASP A 81 3.89 -2.35 7.08
CA ASP A 81 3.05 -1.34 6.43
C ASP A 81 1.69 -1.28 7.12
N LEU A 82 0.95 -0.26 6.78
CA LEU A 82 -0.39 -0.04 7.28
C LEU A 82 -1.36 -0.15 6.12
N ASP A 83 -2.50 -0.79 6.35
CA ASP A 83 -3.57 -0.96 5.38
C ASP A 83 -4.85 -0.36 5.95
N ILE A 84 -5.48 0.52 5.19
CA ILE A 84 -6.78 1.09 5.54
C ILE A 84 -7.74 1.04 4.35
N GLY A 85 -8.99 0.74 4.63
CA GLY A 85 -10.09 0.75 3.67
C GLY A 85 -10.89 2.04 3.75
N LEU A 86 -11.36 2.54 2.62
CA LEU A 86 -12.15 3.76 2.48
C LEU A 86 -13.22 3.56 1.42
N TRP A 87 -14.24 4.42 1.46
CA TRP A 87 -15.18 4.47 0.35
C TRP A 87 -14.57 5.19 -0.87
N LEU A 88 -14.78 4.64 -2.05
CA LEU A 88 -14.24 5.17 -3.31
C LEU A 88 -14.66 6.63 -3.56
N LYS A 89 -15.88 6.99 -3.18
CA LYS A 89 -16.39 8.38 -3.30
C LYS A 89 -15.51 9.40 -2.59
N ASP A 90 -14.78 8.98 -1.57
CA ASP A 90 -13.96 9.86 -0.72
C ASP A 90 -12.46 9.84 -1.13
N ALA A 91 -12.09 9.11 -2.22
CA ALA A 91 -10.70 8.89 -2.60
C ALA A 91 -9.89 10.18 -2.81
N GLU A 92 -10.44 11.15 -3.55
CA GLU A 92 -9.75 12.42 -3.80
C GLU A 92 -9.70 13.33 -2.56
N ILE A 93 -10.72 13.27 -1.69
CA ILE A 93 -10.72 14.00 -0.41
C ILE A 93 -9.64 13.41 0.50
N ALA A 94 -9.61 12.08 0.64
CA ALA A 94 -8.61 11.36 1.42
C ALA A 94 -7.18 11.67 0.93
N LYS A 95 -6.96 11.64 -0.38
CA LYS A 95 -5.67 11.99 -0.97
C LYS A 95 -5.22 13.40 -0.60
N LYS A 96 -6.11 14.38 -0.73
CA LYS A 96 -5.82 15.77 -0.35
C LYS A 96 -5.55 15.92 1.14
N ALA A 97 -6.34 15.25 2.00
CA ALA A 97 -6.17 15.23 3.45
C ALA A 97 -4.79 14.68 3.84
N MET A 98 -4.39 13.56 3.26
CA MET A 98 -3.08 12.95 3.53
C MET A 98 -1.94 13.88 3.13
N LEU A 99 -1.97 14.43 1.91
CA LEU A 99 -0.95 15.38 1.42
C LEU A 99 -0.85 16.63 2.29
N LYS A 100 -1.99 17.24 2.65
CA LYS A 100 -2.07 18.42 3.53
C LYS A 100 -1.44 18.18 4.90
N ASN A 101 -1.53 16.93 5.40
CA ASN A 101 -0.96 16.52 6.67
C ASN A 101 0.48 15.99 6.57
N GLY A 102 1.16 16.21 5.44
CA GLY A 102 2.58 15.94 5.28
C GLY A 102 2.92 14.50 4.93
N PHE A 103 1.93 13.69 4.52
CA PHE A 103 2.21 12.40 3.91
C PHE A 103 2.71 12.59 2.48
N GLU A 104 3.64 11.77 2.05
CA GLU A 104 4.15 11.73 0.69
C GLU A 104 3.43 10.62 -0.10
N LEU A 105 2.84 10.95 -1.24
CA LEU A 105 2.28 9.95 -2.16
C LEU A 105 3.43 9.25 -2.90
N ILE A 106 3.76 8.02 -2.51
CA ILE A 106 4.89 7.27 -3.08
C ILE A 106 4.47 6.36 -4.23
N ARG A 107 3.17 6.02 -4.32
CA ARG A 107 2.64 5.15 -5.36
C ARG A 107 1.15 5.42 -5.57
N CYS A 108 0.75 5.48 -6.82
CA CYS A 108 -0.64 5.52 -7.23
C CYS A 108 -0.84 4.44 -8.30
N PHE A 109 -1.72 3.51 -8.04
CA PHE A 109 -2.17 2.54 -9.03
C PHE A 109 -3.56 2.91 -9.48
N GLN A 110 -3.72 3.07 -10.77
CA GLN A 110 -5.01 3.37 -11.38
C GLN A 110 -5.06 2.73 -12.77
N ILE A 111 -6.18 2.15 -13.11
CA ILE A 111 -6.40 1.69 -14.48
C ILE A 111 -6.79 2.88 -15.34
N LYS A 112 -6.11 3.02 -16.48
CA LYS A 112 -6.42 4.06 -17.45
C LYS A 112 -7.89 3.98 -17.87
N ASN A 113 -8.60 5.10 -17.74
CA ASN A 113 -10.01 5.22 -18.04
C ASN A 113 -10.98 4.45 -17.12
N ASP A 114 -10.53 4.03 -15.93
CA ASP A 114 -11.38 3.44 -14.91
C ASP A 114 -11.03 4.02 -13.54
N GLU A 115 -11.73 5.06 -13.13
CA GLU A 115 -11.51 5.75 -11.86
C GLU A 115 -11.89 4.92 -10.64
N ARG A 116 -12.69 3.85 -10.82
CA ARG A 116 -13.10 2.96 -9.72
C ARG A 116 -11.98 2.06 -9.23
N ARG A 117 -10.96 1.85 -10.07
CA ARG A 117 -9.84 0.95 -9.79
C ARG A 117 -8.61 1.75 -9.45
N VAL A 118 -8.55 2.21 -8.22
CA VAL A 118 -7.46 3.03 -7.70
C VAL A 118 -6.97 2.51 -6.36
N GLU A 119 -5.67 2.64 -6.11
CA GLU A 119 -4.99 2.35 -4.85
C GLU A 119 -3.93 3.42 -4.63
N TYR A 120 -3.88 4.01 -3.45
CA TYR A 120 -2.86 4.98 -3.08
C TYR A 120 -1.95 4.41 -2.02
N CYS A 121 -0.65 4.59 -2.18
CA CYS A 121 0.32 4.31 -1.14
C CYS A 121 1.02 5.61 -0.73
N PHE A 122 0.91 5.94 0.54
CA PHE A 122 1.56 7.08 1.14
C PHE A 122 2.71 6.65 2.05
N ALA A 123 3.61 7.58 2.35
CA ALA A 123 4.65 7.39 3.36
C ALA A 123 4.72 8.57 4.31
N TYR A 124 5.00 8.28 5.58
CA TYR A 124 5.35 9.28 6.59
C TYR A 124 6.38 8.66 7.55
N LYS A 125 7.46 9.38 7.85
CA LYS A 125 8.57 8.90 8.70
C LYS A 125 9.14 7.52 8.30
N GLY A 126 9.04 7.17 7.01
CA GLY A 126 9.53 5.89 6.49
C GLY A 126 8.61 4.68 6.72
N VAL A 127 7.40 4.92 7.23
CA VAL A 127 6.30 3.94 7.28
C VAL A 127 5.38 4.17 6.10
N SER A 128 5.04 3.10 5.37
CA SER A 128 4.04 3.13 4.30
C SER A 128 2.64 2.86 4.84
N ILE A 129 1.67 3.50 4.22
CA ILE A 129 0.25 3.26 4.45
C ILE A 129 -0.46 3.17 3.10
N ASP A 130 -1.11 2.05 2.85
CA ASP A 130 -1.86 1.76 1.65
C ASP A 130 -3.35 2.03 1.88
N LEU A 131 -3.97 2.76 0.96
CA LEU A 131 -5.39 3.12 0.95
C LEU A 131 -6.09 2.30 -0.12
N PHE A 132 -6.96 1.41 0.30
CA PHE A 132 -7.81 0.58 -0.55
C PHE A 132 -9.22 1.17 -0.62
N PHE A 133 -9.79 1.19 -1.82
CA PHE A 133 -11.07 1.84 -2.03
C PHE A 133 -12.16 0.85 -2.39
N TYR A 134 -13.33 1.09 -1.79
CA TYR A 134 -14.49 0.21 -1.88
C TYR A 134 -15.72 0.99 -2.32
N GLU A 135 -16.62 0.34 -3.04
CA GLU A 135 -17.93 0.88 -3.40
C GLU A 135 -19.04 -0.13 -3.09
N LEU A 136 -20.26 0.38 -2.92
CA LEU A 136 -21.43 -0.48 -2.74
C LEU A 136 -22.03 -0.82 -4.11
N GLU A 137 -22.24 -2.10 -4.37
CA GLU A 137 -22.92 -2.60 -5.55
C GLU A 137 -24.04 -3.54 -5.13
N GLY A 138 -25.26 -3.02 -5.08
CA GLY A 138 -26.40 -3.75 -4.51
C GLY A 138 -26.16 -4.06 -3.02
N ASN A 139 -26.19 -5.34 -2.67
CA ASN A 139 -25.95 -5.83 -1.29
C ASN A 139 -24.50 -6.28 -1.07
N CYS A 140 -23.57 -5.86 -1.91
CA CYS A 140 -22.17 -6.24 -1.80
C CYS A 140 -21.28 -5.00 -1.73
N THR A 141 -20.19 -5.12 -1.00
CA THR A 141 -19.05 -4.21 -1.06
C THR A 141 -18.08 -4.74 -2.10
N LEU A 142 -17.76 -3.89 -3.07
CA LEU A 142 -16.82 -4.18 -4.13
C LEU A 142 -15.50 -3.49 -3.85
N GLY A 143 -14.43 -4.25 -3.76
CA GLY A 143 -13.06 -3.77 -3.62
C GLY A 143 -12.17 -4.22 -4.76
N HIS A 144 -11.13 -3.47 -5.02
CA HIS A 144 -10.13 -3.81 -6.01
C HIS A 144 -8.74 -3.74 -5.39
N PHE A 145 -7.90 -4.70 -5.71
CA PHE A 145 -6.49 -4.63 -5.36
C PHE A 145 -5.62 -5.00 -6.56
N PHE A 146 -4.46 -4.39 -6.62
CA PHE A 146 -3.53 -4.59 -7.71
C PHE A 146 -2.54 -5.70 -7.36
N THR A 147 -2.49 -6.73 -8.19
CA THR A 147 -1.57 -7.86 -8.02
C THR A 147 -0.59 -7.96 -9.18
N SER A 148 0.62 -8.43 -8.88
CA SER A 148 1.54 -8.83 -9.93
C SER A 148 1.09 -10.15 -10.53
N ILE A 149 0.90 -10.23 -11.84
CA ILE A 149 0.73 -11.51 -12.52
C ILE A 149 2.03 -12.30 -12.34
N ILE A 150 1.93 -13.58 -12.03
CA ILE A 150 3.09 -14.47 -11.82
C ILE A 150 4.12 -14.29 -12.95
N GLY A 151 5.36 -13.99 -12.57
CA GLY A 151 6.46 -13.79 -13.52
C GLY A 151 6.60 -12.36 -14.07
N ILE A 152 5.71 -11.43 -13.70
CA ILE A 152 5.81 -10.03 -14.12
C ILE A 152 6.18 -9.17 -12.92
N SER A 153 7.35 -8.54 -12.97
CA SER A 153 7.78 -7.65 -11.89
C SER A 153 6.88 -6.40 -11.86
N LYS A 154 6.68 -5.85 -10.65
CA LYS A 154 5.96 -4.59 -10.41
C LYS A 154 6.42 -3.39 -11.27
N LEU A 155 7.55 -3.52 -11.95
CA LEU A 155 8.14 -2.50 -12.86
C LEU A 155 7.51 -2.42 -14.24
N ASN A 156 6.72 -3.38 -14.64
CA ASN A 156 6.02 -3.35 -15.93
C ASN A 156 4.59 -2.80 -15.75
N TYR A 157 4.33 -2.03 -14.70
CA TYR A 157 3.16 -1.19 -14.57
C TYR A 157 3.18 -0.09 -15.65
N PRO A 158 2.08 0.23 -16.27
CA PRO A 158 0.69 -0.09 -16.01
C PRO A 158 0.09 -1.22 -16.87
N ASN A 159 0.85 -1.85 -17.75
CA ASN A 159 0.27 -2.68 -18.82
C ASN A 159 0.20 -4.19 -18.52
N LYS A 160 0.64 -4.63 -17.35
CA LYS A 160 0.79 -6.05 -17.01
C LYS A 160 0.45 -6.41 -15.57
N CYS A 161 -0.27 -5.59 -14.82
CA CYS A 161 -0.79 -6.03 -13.54
C CYS A 161 -2.22 -6.54 -13.71
N GLY A 162 -2.52 -7.62 -13.00
CA GLY A 162 -3.88 -8.06 -12.79
C GLY A 162 -4.55 -7.15 -11.77
N VAL A 163 -5.81 -6.85 -11.99
CA VAL A 163 -6.69 -6.29 -10.99
C VAL A 163 -7.57 -7.42 -10.52
N CYS A 164 -7.56 -7.67 -9.22
CA CYS A 164 -8.49 -8.58 -8.59
C CYS A 164 -9.67 -7.77 -8.06
N GLU A 165 -10.87 -8.18 -8.44
CA GLU A 165 -12.11 -7.70 -7.90
C GLU A 165 -12.54 -8.62 -6.76
N VAL A 166 -12.90 -8.05 -5.63
CA VAL A 166 -13.36 -8.81 -4.45
C VAL A 166 -14.74 -8.29 -4.05
N ARG A 167 -15.67 -9.22 -3.83
CA ARG A 167 -17.05 -8.90 -3.42
C ARG A 167 -17.31 -9.47 -2.04
N PHE A 168 -17.74 -8.62 -1.12
CA PHE A 168 -18.14 -9.01 0.23
C PHE A 168 -19.63 -8.72 0.42
N PRO A 169 -20.40 -9.63 1.09
CA PRO A 169 -21.76 -9.28 1.51
C PRO A 169 -21.71 -8.04 2.42
N TYR A 170 -22.59 -7.10 2.14
CA TYR A 170 -22.78 -5.94 3.02
C TYR A 170 -24.00 -6.23 3.90
N THR A 171 -23.74 -6.49 5.17
CA THR A 171 -24.78 -6.78 6.19
C THR A 171 -24.95 -5.64 7.17
#